data_3ee1235c99477dfd74c08c03b1f33a89
#
_entry.id   3ee1235c99477dfd74c08c03b1f33a89
#
_cell.length_a   1.000
_cell.length_b   1.000
_cell.length_c   1.000
_cell.angle_alpha   90.00
_cell.angle_beta   90.00
_cell.angle_gamma   90.00
#
_symmetry.space_group_name_H-M   'P 1'
#
loop_
_entity.id
_entity.type
_entity.pdbx_description
1 polymer ?
#
loop_
_entity_poly.entity_id
_entity_poly.type
_entity_poly.pdbx_seq_one_letter_code
_entity_poly.pdbx_strand_id
1 'polypeptide(L)'
;LSTWLNSNNVSDSVSRLNIGLILAGNIPMVGFHDILSTMIVGHRAMIKMRTNDDVIIPELLEKLTEITPEMSDYYAVVDRLTDYQAVLATGSNNSARYFEQYFSHVPMVIRKNRTGVAILGGDESEDDLNGLMKDCFQYFGLGCRNVTKLYLPENYDLNKIFSASLP
;
A
#
# COMPACT_ATOMS: atom_id res chain seq x y z
N LEU A 1 -15.13 -5.05 17.82
CA LEU A 1 -13.70 -4.77 17.96
C LEU A 1 -13.08 -5.64 19.07
N SER A 2 -13.61 -5.63 20.29
CA SER A 2 -13.09 -6.44 21.41
C SER A 2 -12.98 -7.93 21.09
N THR A 3 -13.96 -8.52 20.42
CA THR A 3 -13.93 -9.93 19.98
C THR A 3 -12.77 -10.20 19.04
N TRP A 4 -12.50 -9.29 18.10
CA TRP A 4 -11.39 -9.42 17.17
C TRP A 4 -10.02 -9.26 17.88
N LEU A 5 -9.88 -8.31 18.78
CA LEU A 5 -8.68 -8.13 19.59
C LEU A 5 -8.34 -9.38 20.39
N ASN A 6 -9.32 -9.94 21.07
CA ASN A 6 -9.15 -11.15 21.87
C ASN A 6 -8.78 -12.38 21.03
N SER A 7 -9.38 -12.52 19.83
CA SER A 7 -9.09 -13.64 18.94
C SER A 7 -7.69 -13.57 18.29
N ASN A 8 -7.07 -12.38 18.28
CA ASN A 8 -5.74 -12.16 17.71
C ASN A 8 -4.64 -11.96 18.78
N ASN A 9 -4.94 -12.23 20.06
CA ASN A 9 -4.00 -12.10 21.18
C ASN A 9 -3.33 -10.71 21.24
N VAL A 10 -4.08 -9.65 20.92
CA VAL A 10 -3.55 -8.28 21.01
C VAL A 10 -3.43 -7.89 22.47
N SER A 11 -2.20 -7.63 22.92
CA SER A 11 -1.91 -7.21 24.30
C SER A 11 -2.06 -5.70 24.46
N ASP A 12 -2.58 -5.27 25.61
CA ASP A 12 -2.66 -3.85 25.98
C ASP A 12 -1.28 -3.23 26.30
N SER A 13 -0.28 -4.06 26.58
CA SER A 13 1.10 -3.61 26.81
C SER A 13 2.03 -4.21 25.76
N VAL A 14 2.38 -3.42 24.77
CA VAL A 14 3.35 -3.82 23.73
C VAL A 14 4.65 -3.08 23.95
N SER A 15 5.76 -3.82 24.11
CA SER A 15 7.09 -3.19 24.05
C SER A 15 7.29 -2.57 22.67
N ARG A 16 7.82 -1.35 22.62
CA ARG A 16 8.11 -0.67 21.36
C ARG A 16 9.13 -1.49 20.55
N LEU A 17 8.77 -1.88 19.34
CA LEU A 17 9.64 -2.56 18.39
C LEU A 17 10.00 -1.62 17.24
N ASN A 18 11.18 -1.83 16.66
CA ASN A 18 11.54 -1.23 15.39
C ASN A 18 10.97 -2.09 14.26
N ILE A 19 10.09 -1.54 13.45
CA ILE A 19 9.49 -2.21 12.31
C ILE A 19 10.13 -1.68 11.03
N GLY A 20 10.83 -2.53 10.31
CA GLY A 20 11.39 -2.19 9.00
C GLY A 20 10.28 -2.03 7.96
N LEU A 21 10.20 -0.87 7.34
CA LEU A 21 9.22 -0.58 6.30
C LEU A 21 9.91 -0.41 4.95
N ILE A 22 9.60 -1.29 3.99
CA ILE A 22 10.02 -1.15 2.59
C ILE A 22 8.78 -0.73 1.80
N LEU A 23 8.74 0.55 1.47
CA LEU A 23 7.57 1.15 0.84
C LEU A 23 7.56 0.94 -0.67
N ALA A 24 6.37 0.77 -1.25
CA ALA A 24 6.18 0.95 -2.68
C ALA A 24 6.27 2.45 -3.01
N GLY A 25 6.64 2.78 -4.25
CA GLY A 25 6.74 4.17 -4.72
C GLY A 25 6.23 4.30 -6.15
N ASN A 26 5.17 3.55 -6.49
CA ASN A 26 4.53 3.62 -7.81
C ASN A 26 3.57 4.82 -7.93
N ILE A 27 2.99 5.25 -6.81
CA ILE A 27 2.19 6.48 -6.69
C ILE A 27 2.58 7.18 -5.40
N PRO A 28 2.45 8.53 -5.32
CA PRO A 28 2.77 9.27 -4.11
C PRO A 28 1.98 8.79 -2.90
N MET A 29 2.59 8.79 -1.73
CA MET A 29 1.97 8.46 -0.44
C MET A 29 1.45 7.02 -0.31
N VAL A 30 1.75 6.12 -1.23
CA VAL A 30 1.24 4.73 -1.19
C VAL A 30 1.70 3.97 0.06
N GLY A 31 2.86 4.31 0.59
CA GLY A 31 3.41 3.71 1.81
C GLY A 31 2.92 4.33 3.13
N PHE A 32 2.16 5.43 3.07
CA PHE A 32 1.73 6.16 4.27
C PHE A 32 0.90 5.31 5.24
N HIS A 33 0.05 4.41 4.71
CA HIS A 33 -0.74 3.51 5.53
C HIS A 33 0.13 2.61 6.43
N ASP A 34 1.26 2.12 5.94
CA ASP A 34 2.15 1.24 6.70
C ASP A 34 2.87 2.01 7.82
N ILE A 35 3.27 3.25 7.53
CA ILE A 35 3.85 4.16 8.50
C ILE A 35 2.85 4.46 9.61
N LEU A 36 1.66 4.93 9.23
CA LEU A 36 0.61 5.29 10.18
C LEU A 36 0.19 4.10 11.05
N SER A 37 -0.02 2.92 10.45
CA SER A 37 -0.39 1.72 11.19
C SER A 37 0.67 1.31 12.20
N THR A 38 1.96 1.41 11.84
CA THR A 38 3.08 1.09 12.72
C THR A 38 3.14 2.04 13.92
N MET A 39 2.96 3.34 13.68
CA MET A 39 3.04 4.36 14.72
C MET A 39 1.84 4.32 15.66
N ILE A 40 0.61 4.12 15.15
CA ILE A 40 -0.62 4.06 15.97
C ILE A 40 -0.58 2.90 16.96
N VAL A 41 0.02 1.77 16.61
CA VAL A 41 0.16 0.64 17.54
C VAL A 41 1.36 0.79 18.48
N GLY A 42 2.04 1.94 18.47
CA GLY A 42 3.12 2.27 19.42
C GLY A 42 4.51 1.78 19.01
N HIS A 43 4.70 1.28 17.79
CA HIS A 43 5.99 0.84 17.28
C HIS A 43 6.75 1.97 16.58
N ARG A 44 8.05 1.79 16.38
CA ARG A 44 8.89 2.70 15.62
C ARG A 44 9.00 2.26 14.16
N ALA A 45 8.66 3.13 13.25
CA ALA A 45 8.75 2.92 11.80
C ALA A 45 10.18 3.22 11.32
N MET A 46 10.93 2.21 10.91
CA MET A 46 12.23 2.34 10.25
C MET A 46 11.98 2.36 8.74
N ILE A 47 11.92 3.55 8.14
CA ILE A 47 11.34 3.77 6.82
C ILE A 47 12.45 3.79 5.77
N LYS A 48 12.47 2.78 4.90
CA LYS A 48 13.28 2.81 3.68
C LYS A 48 12.43 3.33 2.53
N MET A 49 12.69 4.59 2.16
CA MET A 49 12.02 5.24 1.04
C MET A 49 12.46 4.65 -0.31
N ARG A 50 11.59 4.80 -1.29
CA ARG A 50 11.95 4.55 -2.68
C ARG A 50 12.33 5.88 -3.35
N THR A 51 13.29 5.85 -4.24
CA THR A 51 13.89 7.04 -4.88
C THR A 51 12.88 7.97 -5.58
N ASN A 52 11.71 7.45 -5.96
CA ASN A 52 10.68 8.22 -6.67
C ASN A 52 9.55 8.72 -5.75
N ASP A 53 9.61 8.49 -4.44
CA ASP A 53 8.59 8.90 -3.46
C ASP A 53 9.27 9.32 -2.14
N ASP A 54 10.28 10.16 -2.26
CA ASP A 54 11.17 10.58 -1.17
C ASP A 54 10.99 12.05 -0.75
N VAL A 55 9.92 12.71 -1.19
CA VAL A 55 9.64 14.11 -0.86
C VAL A 55 8.48 14.26 0.11
N ILE A 56 7.27 13.81 -0.27
CA ILE A 56 6.05 14.13 0.47
C ILE A 56 6.02 13.48 1.85
N ILE A 57 6.39 12.20 1.96
CA ILE A 57 6.38 11.48 3.23
C ILE A 57 7.39 12.08 4.23
N PRO A 58 8.65 12.34 3.87
CA PRO A 58 9.58 13.02 4.77
C PRO A 58 9.09 14.37 5.26
N GLU A 59 8.59 15.24 4.36
CA GLU A 59 8.03 16.55 4.73
C GLU A 59 6.85 16.42 5.69
N LEU A 60 5.96 15.45 5.46
CA LEU A 60 4.83 15.20 6.35
C LEU A 60 5.29 14.76 7.74
N LEU A 61 6.29 13.89 7.83
CA LEU A 61 6.84 13.41 9.10
C LEU A 61 7.58 14.54 9.85
N GLU A 62 8.28 15.40 9.13
CA GLU A 62 8.92 16.59 9.70
C GLU A 62 7.87 17.54 10.29
N LYS A 63 6.80 17.83 9.53
CA LYS A 63 5.68 18.64 10.03
C LYS A 63 4.99 18.02 11.24
N LEU A 64 4.84 16.71 11.26
CA LEU A 64 4.31 16.01 12.43
C LEU A 64 5.21 16.22 13.66
N THR A 65 6.52 16.17 13.50
CA THR A 65 7.49 16.40 14.57
C THR A 65 7.53 17.88 15.01
N GLU A 66 7.35 18.84 14.10
CA GLU A 66 7.20 20.25 14.47
C GLU A 66 5.99 20.50 15.37
N ILE A 67 4.86 19.80 15.12
CA ILE A 67 3.63 19.91 15.91
C ILE A 67 3.75 19.17 17.25
N THR A 68 4.35 17.97 17.21
CA THR A 68 4.47 17.06 18.35
C THR A 68 5.88 16.48 18.37
N PRO A 69 6.83 17.11 19.07
CA PRO A 69 8.26 16.72 19.04
C PRO A 69 8.53 15.26 19.44
N GLU A 70 7.70 14.68 20.30
CA GLU A 70 7.80 13.29 20.74
C GLU A 70 7.60 12.27 19.59
N MET A 71 7.01 12.71 18.48
CA MET A 71 6.82 11.85 17.31
C MET A 71 8.14 11.44 16.65
N SER A 72 9.22 12.19 16.86
CA SER A 72 10.57 11.83 16.40
C SER A 72 11.06 10.46 16.92
N ASP A 73 10.54 10.01 18.05
CA ASP A 73 10.86 8.70 18.63
C ASP A 73 10.17 7.54 17.89
N TYR A 74 9.13 7.83 17.08
CA TYR A 74 8.28 6.83 16.46
C TYR A 74 8.64 6.53 15.01
N TYR A 75 9.57 7.27 14.42
CA TYR A 75 10.03 6.98 13.07
C TYR A 75 11.52 7.29 12.87
N ALA A 76 12.07 6.74 11.81
CA ALA A 76 13.35 7.13 11.25
C ALA A 76 13.33 6.83 9.74
N VAL A 77 13.73 7.80 8.93
CA VAL A 77 13.99 7.57 7.50
C VAL A 77 15.43 7.09 7.36
N VAL A 78 15.62 5.96 6.70
CA VAL A 78 16.92 5.29 6.64
C VAL A 78 17.26 4.83 5.22
N ASP A 79 18.53 4.89 4.87
CA ASP A 79 19.03 4.38 3.59
C ASP A 79 19.07 2.84 3.58
N ARG A 80 19.32 2.25 4.73
CA ARG A 80 19.42 0.82 4.92
C ARG A 80 18.71 0.40 6.20
N LEU A 81 17.92 -0.66 6.14
CA LEU A 81 17.28 -1.24 7.32
C LEU A 81 18.31 -1.97 8.18
N THR A 82 18.42 -1.55 9.44
CA THR A 82 19.19 -2.18 10.51
C THR A 82 18.36 -2.19 11.79
N ASP A 83 18.67 -3.06 12.72
CA ASP A 83 18.08 -3.07 14.08
C ASP A 83 16.53 -3.14 14.10
N TYR A 84 15.94 -3.91 13.17
CA TYR A 84 14.51 -4.17 13.13
C TYR A 84 14.16 -5.54 13.71
N GLN A 85 12.97 -5.64 14.30
CA GLN A 85 12.45 -6.89 14.88
C GLN A 85 11.33 -7.52 14.02
N ALA A 86 10.75 -6.76 13.10
CA ALA A 86 9.80 -7.24 12.11
C ALA A 86 9.86 -6.38 10.85
N VAL A 87 9.31 -6.87 9.75
CA VAL A 87 9.33 -6.16 8.45
C VAL A 87 7.95 -6.14 7.80
N LEU A 88 7.55 -4.97 7.33
CA LEU A 88 6.46 -4.81 6.37
C LEU A 88 7.08 -4.39 5.03
N ALA A 89 6.92 -5.20 4.01
CA ALA A 89 7.49 -4.92 2.69
C ALA A 89 6.40 -4.94 1.62
N THR A 90 6.38 -3.92 0.77
CA THR A 90 5.48 -3.85 -0.38
C THR A 90 6.30 -3.78 -1.66
N GLY A 91 6.01 -4.65 -2.60
CA GLY A 91 6.75 -4.70 -3.85
C GLY A 91 6.12 -5.61 -4.90
N SER A 92 6.81 -5.71 -6.04
CA SER A 92 6.40 -6.63 -7.12
C SER A 92 6.52 -8.09 -6.68
N ASN A 93 5.88 -8.99 -7.41
CA ASN A 93 6.02 -10.43 -7.17
C ASN A 93 7.47 -10.90 -7.25
N ASN A 94 8.28 -10.25 -8.09
CA ASN A 94 9.70 -10.53 -8.19
C ASN A 94 10.47 -10.05 -6.96
N SER A 95 10.21 -8.81 -6.52
CA SER A 95 10.83 -8.27 -5.29
C SER A 95 10.46 -9.08 -4.05
N ALA A 96 9.23 -9.60 -4.00
CA ALA A 96 8.74 -10.39 -2.86
C ALA A 96 9.61 -11.63 -2.58
N ARG A 97 10.11 -12.31 -3.62
CA ARG A 97 11.00 -13.48 -3.47
C ARG A 97 12.30 -13.12 -2.76
N TYR A 98 12.87 -11.95 -3.11
CA TYR A 98 14.07 -11.45 -2.45
C TYR A 98 13.79 -11.06 -0.99
N PHE A 99 12.64 -10.44 -0.73
CA PHE A 99 12.24 -10.08 0.63
C PHE A 99 12.02 -11.32 1.49
N GLU A 100 11.33 -12.34 0.99
CA GLU A 100 11.11 -13.61 1.66
C GLU A 100 12.43 -14.28 2.06
N GLN A 101 13.43 -14.24 1.20
CA GLN A 101 14.74 -14.78 1.48
C GLN A 101 15.54 -13.90 2.46
N TYR A 102 15.59 -12.59 2.21
CA TYR A 102 16.44 -11.67 2.95
C TYR A 102 15.97 -11.45 4.39
N PHE A 103 14.65 -11.39 4.61
CA PHE A 103 14.05 -11.12 5.91
C PHE A 103 13.51 -12.38 6.62
N SER A 104 13.85 -13.58 6.15
CA SER A 104 13.38 -14.85 6.70
C SER A 104 13.68 -15.07 8.19
N HIS A 105 14.62 -14.31 8.75
CA HIS A 105 15.06 -14.40 10.14
C HIS A 105 14.19 -13.60 11.12
N VAL A 106 13.21 -12.82 10.66
CA VAL A 106 12.28 -12.03 11.48
C VAL A 106 10.85 -12.21 11.00
N PRO A 107 9.84 -11.95 11.87
CA PRO A 107 8.45 -11.87 11.42
C PRO A 107 8.30 -10.85 10.29
N MET A 108 7.58 -11.22 9.24
CA MET A 108 7.39 -10.34 8.09
C MET A 108 6.00 -10.43 7.48
N VAL A 109 5.53 -9.30 6.96
CA VAL A 109 4.35 -9.22 6.09
C VAL A 109 4.79 -8.67 4.75
N ILE A 110 4.63 -9.47 3.70
CA ILE A 110 4.99 -9.05 2.34
C ILE A 110 3.72 -8.87 1.52
N ARG A 111 3.52 -7.64 1.05
CA ARG A 111 2.43 -7.30 0.14
C ARG A 111 2.94 -7.37 -1.29
N LYS A 112 2.44 -8.35 -2.02
CA LYS A 112 2.74 -8.58 -3.44
C LYS A 112 1.82 -7.74 -4.33
N ASN A 113 2.07 -7.75 -5.63
CA ASN A 113 1.19 -7.12 -6.60
C ASN A 113 -0.25 -7.59 -6.43
N ARG A 114 -1.15 -6.63 -6.49
CA ARG A 114 -2.58 -6.85 -6.53
C ARG A 114 -3.14 -6.11 -7.73
N THR A 115 -4.26 -6.58 -8.23
CA THR A 115 -4.96 -5.96 -9.34
C THR A 115 -6.46 -6.14 -9.14
N GLY A 116 -7.23 -5.18 -9.61
CA GLY A 116 -8.66 -5.28 -9.69
C GLY A 116 -9.08 -6.03 -10.95
N VAL A 117 -10.25 -6.65 -10.91
CA VAL A 117 -10.94 -7.19 -12.06
C VAL A 117 -12.35 -6.63 -12.10
N ALA A 118 -12.90 -6.42 -13.28
CA ALA A 118 -14.32 -6.08 -13.44
C ALA A 118 -15.03 -7.17 -14.26
N ILE A 119 -16.27 -7.43 -13.87
CA ILE A 119 -17.16 -8.37 -14.56
C ILE A 119 -18.34 -7.54 -15.06
N LEU A 120 -18.51 -7.51 -16.36
CA LEU A 120 -19.58 -6.78 -17.03
C LEU A 120 -20.72 -7.74 -17.37
N GLY A 121 -21.96 -7.26 -17.23
CA GLY A 121 -23.18 -8.01 -17.53
C GLY A 121 -23.64 -7.86 -18.99
N GLY A 122 -23.26 -6.74 -19.62
CA GLY A 122 -23.68 -6.39 -20.97
C GLY A 122 -24.73 -5.28 -21.03
N ASP A 123 -25.28 -4.90 -19.89
CA ASP A 123 -26.34 -3.90 -19.70
C ASP A 123 -25.86 -2.64 -18.97
N GLU A 124 -24.53 -2.43 -18.92
CA GLU A 124 -23.93 -1.26 -18.27
C GLU A 124 -24.42 0.04 -18.91
N SER A 125 -24.75 1.00 -18.05
CA SER A 125 -25.01 2.37 -18.45
C SER A 125 -23.71 3.09 -18.88
N GLU A 126 -23.84 4.24 -19.50
CA GLU A 126 -22.70 5.10 -19.83
C GLU A 126 -21.95 5.55 -18.54
N ASP A 127 -22.69 5.82 -17.47
CA ASP A 127 -22.10 6.20 -16.17
C ASP A 127 -21.30 5.05 -15.55
N ASP A 128 -21.78 3.81 -15.66
CA ASP A 128 -21.05 2.62 -15.19
C ASP A 128 -19.74 2.44 -15.96
N LEU A 129 -19.78 2.61 -17.29
CA LEU A 129 -18.58 2.51 -18.12
C LEU A 129 -17.59 3.65 -17.86
N ASN A 130 -18.06 4.87 -17.63
CA ASN A 130 -17.21 5.99 -17.20
C ASN A 130 -16.59 5.74 -15.83
N GLY A 131 -17.33 5.14 -14.90
CA GLY A 131 -16.82 4.69 -13.61
C GLY A 131 -15.71 3.63 -13.77
N LEU A 132 -15.96 2.63 -14.63
CA LEU A 132 -14.98 1.59 -14.94
C LEU A 132 -13.69 2.18 -15.52
N MET A 133 -13.78 3.19 -16.40
CA MET A 133 -12.59 3.84 -16.97
C MET A 133 -11.78 4.57 -15.89
N LYS A 134 -12.43 5.20 -14.92
CA LYS A 134 -11.74 5.77 -13.76
C LYS A 134 -11.03 4.68 -12.96
N ASP A 135 -11.68 3.56 -12.72
CA ASP A 135 -11.07 2.43 -12.00
C ASP A 135 -9.88 1.81 -12.76
N CYS A 136 -9.90 1.85 -14.10
CA CYS A 136 -8.79 1.37 -14.92
C CYS A 136 -7.60 2.35 -14.94
N PHE A 137 -7.86 3.65 -15.13
CA PHE A 137 -6.85 4.61 -15.55
C PHE A 137 -6.51 5.67 -14.50
N GLN A 138 -7.25 5.77 -13.41
CA GLN A 138 -6.91 6.68 -12.32
C GLN A 138 -5.47 6.41 -11.86
N TYR A 139 -4.74 7.48 -11.57
CA TYR A 139 -3.30 7.40 -11.26
C TYR A 139 -2.47 6.70 -12.35
N PHE A 140 -2.84 6.88 -13.62
CA PHE A 140 -2.18 6.26 -14.78
C PHE A 140 -2.19 4.72 -14.74
N GLY A 141 -3.19 4.10 -14.12
CA GLY A 141 -3.27 2.66 -13.94
C GLY A 141 -2.23 2.07 -12.97
N LEU A 142 -1.52 2.92 -12.21
CA LEU A 142 -0.44 2.49 -11.32
C LEU A 142 -0.90 2.07 -9.93
N GLY A 143 -2.17 2.30 -9.59
CA GLY A 143 -2.72 1.92 -8.30
C GLY A 143 -2.87 0.40 -8.17
N CYS A 144 -2.59 -0.13 -6.99
CA CYS A 144 -2.70 -1.57 -6.73
C CYS A 144 -4.14 -2.12 -6.74
N ARG A 145 -5.13 -1.26 -6.90
CA ARG A 145 -6.56 -1.59 -7.02
C ARG A 145 -7.14 -1.26 -8.38
N ASN A 146 -6.34 -0.68 -9.30
CA ASN A 146 -6.82 -0.44 -10.66
C ASN A 146 -7.26 -1.73 -11.32
N VAL A 147 -8.32 -1.63 -12.09
CA VAL A 147 -8.84 -2.74 -12.89
C VAL A 147 -7.89 -2.97 -14.07
N THR A 148 -7.33 -4.17 -14.17
CA THR A 148 -6.40 -4.55 -15.25
C THR A 148 -6.93 -5.71 -16.08
N LYS A 149 -8.08 -6.27 -15.70
CA LYS A 149 -8.70 -7.36 -16.42
C LYS A 149 -10.22 -7.22 -16.39
N LEU A 150 -10.83 -7.35 -17.56
CA LEU A 150 -12.28 -7.37 -17.75
C LEU A 150 -12.74 -8.78 -18.09
N TYR A 151 -13.84 -9.19 -17.48
CA TYR A 151 -14.61 -10.35 -17.90
C TYR A 151 -15.90 -9.85 -18.57
N LEU A 152 -16.12 -10.26 -19.79
CA LEU A 152 -17.19 -9.78 -20.66
C LEU A 152 -18.09 -10.94 -21.06
N PRO A 153 -19.40 -10.71 -21.27
CA PRO A 153 -20.26 -11.68 -21.91
C PRO A 153 -19.78 -12.03 -23.33
N GLU A 154 -20.19 -13.19 -23.80
CA GLU A 154 -19.97 -13.56 -25.21
C GLU A 154 -20.61 -12.52 -26.13
N ASN A 155 -19.91 -12.12 -27.18
CA ASN A 155 -20.33 -11.09 -28.16
C ASN A 155 -20.54 -9.67 -27.59
N TYR A 156 -19.88 -9.32 -26.47
CA TYR A 156 -19.92 -7.97 -25.93
C TYR A 156 -19.35 -6.96 -26.94
N ASP A 157 -20.08 -5.84 -27.14
CA ASP A 157 -19.61 -4.76 -28.01
C ASP A 157 -18.50 -3.92 -27.31
N LEU A 158 -17.26 -4.19 -27.65
CA LEU A 158 -16.10 -3.48 -27.10
C LEU A 158 -16.09 -1.97 -27.41
N ASN A 159 -16.81 -1.52 -28.48
CA ASN A 159 -16.86 -0.09 -28.78
C ASN A 159 -17.50 0.73 -27.66
N LYS A 160 -18.40 0.14 -26.89
CA LYS A 160 -18.98 0.80 -25.71
C LYS A 160 -17.89 1.20 -24.71
N ILE A 161 -16.93 0.30 -24.42
CA ILE A 161 -15.83 0.56 -23.51
C ILE A 161 -14.88 1.60 -24.11
N PHE A 162 -14.52 1.45 -25.38
CA PHE A 162 -13.61 2.40 -26.03
C PHE A 162 -14.20 3.80 -26.13
N SER A 163 -15.50 3.92 -26.39
CA SER A 163 -16.16 5.23 -26.43
C SER A 163 -16.18 5.93 -25.06
N ALA A 164 -16.29 5.17 -23.97
CA ALA A 164 -16.21 5.72 -22.61
C ALA A 164 -14.78 6.08 -22.19
N SER A 165 -13.76 5.51 -22.83
CA SER A 165 -12.33 5.75 -22.48
C SER A 165 -11.73 6.99 -23.14
N LEU A 166 -12.43 7.58 -24.09
CA LEU A 166 -11.98 8.79 -24.80
C LEU A 166 -12.58 10.02 -24.11
N PRO A 167 -11.77 11.03 -23.74
CA PRO A 167 -12.27 12.31 -23.23
C PRO A 167 -13.00 13.09 -24.31
#